data_624f0d0f0bb915b5bded0ce990ae0253
#
_entry.id   624f0d0f0bb915b5bded0ce990ae0253
#
_cell.length_a   1.000
_cell.length_b   1.000
_cell.length_c   1.000
_cell.angle_alpha   90.00
_cell.angle_beta   90.00
_cell.angle_gamma   90.00
#
_symmetry.space_group_name_H-M   'P 1'
#
loop_
_entity.id
_entity.type
_entity.pdbx_description
1 polymer ?
#
loop_
_entity_poly.entity_id
_entity_poly.type
_entity_poly.pdbx_seq_one_letter_code
_entity_poly.pdbx_strand_id
1 'polypeptide(L)'
;MNVAEQLVAQLVDAGVRRIYGIVGDSLNPIVDAVRKTGGSAKGGIDWVHVRHEEAAAFAAAAEAQLTGELSVCAGSCGPGNLHLINGLYDAQRSGAPVLAIASHIPSVQIGQSYFQETHPDRLFNECSVYSELISTPKQAPRVVNAAIRHAVSLSGVSVISLPGDVSDEKATAAIPEYSKARSATLSPNPADVAEVSALLNKSRRVAIFAGAGVKGAHDEVIALADLLKAPIGHSLRGKDFIQYDNPYDVGMTGLLGYGAAAEGMKDADVLLLLGTDFPYDQFLPDTVTVQVDNHAEKLGRRTDVSHPIHSDVIPFIEALIPHIKKRRSDAFLKAQLKKHAKIMKAPIGAYTRKADRIKPIHPEYAAHVLNEVAAKDAIFTADTGMCNVWTARYIDPLGTRRLIGSFLHGSMANALPHAIGAQVSHPHRQVISVSGDGGLSMLMGELVTARMHNLPIKVVVFNNSTLGMVKLEMLVNGLPDFGTDVHDVNYAGVAQSIGFHGERVDDPRDLRRAFQKAFDFNGPALVEVITDPNALSLPPEITGEQLIGFATAMSKIVLNRGAGEAVSMATSNMRNIPRF
;
A
#
# COMPACT_ATOMS: atom_id res chain seq x y z
N MET A 1 -6.01 -2.08 -40.07
CA MET A 1 -6.03 -1.80 -38.62
C MET A 1 -7.48 -1.67 -38.18
N ASN A 2 -7.87 -2.40 -37.17
CA ASN A 2 -9.15 -2.25 -36.47
C ASN A 2 -9.02 -1.35 -35.22
N VAL A 3 -10.12 -1.08 -34.51
CA VAL A 3 -10.12 -0.21 -33.30
C VAL A 3 -9.25 -0.80 -32.20
N ALA A 4 -9.25 -2.11 -32.00
CA ALA A 4 -8.40 -2.77 -30.99
C ALA A 4 -6.91 -2.59 -31.29
N GLU A 5 -6.49 -2.76 -32.55
CA GLU A 5 -5.09 -2.53 -32.98
C GLU A 5 -4.69 -1.06 -32.79
N GLN A 6 -5.63 -0.13 -33.04
CA GLN A 6 -5.41 1.29 -32.83
C GLN A 6 -5.27 1.64 -31.33
N LEU A 7 -6.11 1.07 -30.46
CA LEU A 7 -6.03 1.22 -29.01
C LEU A 7 -4.67 0.69 -28.50
N VAL A 8 -4.28 -0.51 -28.90
CA VAL A 8 -3.01 -1.11 -28.47
C VAL A 8 -1.81 -0.28 -28.93
N ALA A 9 -1.85 0.27 -30.17
CA ALA A 9 -0.81 1.18 -30.64
C ALA A 9 -0.69 2.44 -29.76
N GLN A 10 -1.82 3.06 -29.35
CA GLN A 10 -1.81 4.21 -28.44
C GLN A 10 -1.24 3.87 -27.06
N LEU A 11 -1.51 2.66 -26.54
CA LEU A 11 -0.93 2.20 -25.29
C LEU A 11 0.59 2.01 -25.38
N VAL A 12 1.08 1.45 -26.51
CA VAL A 12 2.53 1.32 -26.79
C VAL A 12 3.20 2.70 -26.81
N ASP A 13 2.60 3.67 -27.50
CA ASP A 13 3.10 5.05 -27.58
C ASP A 13 3.11 5.73 -26.21
N ALA A 14 2.14 5.41 -25.35
CA ALA A 14 2.08 5.90 -23.97
C ALA A 14 3.08 5.22 -23.01
N GLY A 15 3.86 4.27 -23.49
CA GLY A 15 4.89 3.58 -22.73
C GLY A 15 4.41 2.32 -22.00
N VAL A 16 3.16 1.90 -22.20
CA VAL A 16 2.62 0.67 -21.60
C VAL A 16 3.38 -0.55 -22.11
N ARG A 17 3.74 -1.43 -21.22
CA ARG A 17 4.46 -2.68 -21.53
C ARG A 17 3.67 -3.94 -21.21
N ARG A 18 2.61 -3.82 -20.40
CA ARG A 18 1.83 -4.97 -19.92
C ARG A 18 0.36 -4.60 -19.80
N ILE A 19 -0.49 -5.61 -20.02
CA ILE A 19 -1.91 -5.59 -19.67
C ILE A 19 -2.16 -6.79 -18.78
N TYR A 20 -2.72 -6.55 -17.58
CA TYR A 20 -3.10 -7.60 -16.65
C TYR A 20 -4.59 -7.93 -16.85
N GLY A 21 -4.94 -9.20 -16.97
CA GLY A 21 -6.34 -9.56 -17.14
C GLY A 21 -6.58 -11.04 -17.42
N ILE A 22 -7.85 -11.38 -17.56
CA ILE A 22 -8.31 -12.68 -18.05
C ILE A 22 -8.85 -12.48 -19.46
N VAL A 23 -8.51 -13.40 -20.37
CA VAL A 23 -9.04 -13.39 -21.73
C VAL A 23 -10.53 -13.73 -21.70
N GLY A 24 -11.31 -13.14 -22.58
CA GLY A 24 -12.74 -13.37 -22.72
C GLY A 24 -13.21 -12.97 -24.12
N ASP A 25 -14.38 -13.46 -24.54
CA ASP A 25 -14.90 -13.27 -25.89
C ASP A 25 -14.95 -11.80 -26.32
N SER A 26 -15.45 -10.93 -25.47
CA SER A 26 -15.55 -9.49 -25.72
C SER A 26 -14.17 -8.78 -25.79
N LEU A 27 -13.11 -9.40 -25.28
CA LEU A 27 -11.71 -8.92 -25.34
C LEU A 27 -10.92 -9.50 -26.51
N ASN A 28 -11.43 -10.48 -27.26
CA ASN A 28 -10.69 -11.19 -28.29
C ASN A 28 -9.97 -10.28 -29.30
N PRO A 29 -10.56 -9.21 -29.85
CA PRO A 29 -9.87 -8.32 -30.76
C PRO A 29 -8.68 -7.60 -30.10
N ILE A 30 -8.82 -7.22 -28.81
CA ILE A 30 -7.74 -6.55 -28.05
C ILE A 30 -6.60 -7.53 -27.75
N VAL A 31 -6.93 -8.74 -27.30
CA VAL A 31 -5.94 -9.79 -27.02
C VAL A 31 -5.16 -10.16 -28.27
N ASP A 32 -5.83 -10.27 -29.43
CA ASP A 32 -5.17 -10.53 -30.72
C ASP A 32 -4.28 -9.34 -31.14
N ALA A 33 -4.74 -8.12 -30.95
CA ALA A 33 -3.92 -6.93 -31.19
C ALA A 33 -2.66 -6.92 -30.31
N VAL A 34 -2.76 -7.25 -29.02
CA VAL A 34 -1.60 -7.41 -28.12
C VAL A 34 -0.66 -8.49 -28.62
N ARG A 35 -1.17 -9.68 -29.00
CA ARG A 35 -0.37 -10.78 -29.58
C ARG A 35 0.42 -10.31 -30.80
N LYS A 36 -0.19 -9.51 -31.67
CA LYS A 36 0.44 -8.97 -32.89
C LYS A 36 1.61 -8.03 -32.60
N THR A 37 1.66 -7.39 -31.41
CA THR A 37 2.81 -6.54 -31.04
C THR A 37 4.11 -7.32 -30.83
N GLY A 38 4.02 -8.63 -30.61
CA GLY A 38 5.17 -9.51 -30.39
C GLY A 38 5.79 -9.45 -29.00
N GLY A 39 5.13 -8.77 -28.05
CA GLY A 39 5.51 -8.67 -26.64
C GLY A 39 6.48 -7.52 -26.32
N SER A 40 6.64 -7.25 -25.02
CA SER A 40 7.42 -6.12 -24.51
C SER A 40 8.90 -6.18 -24.89
N ALA A 41 9.47 -7.36 -25.04
CA ALA A 41 10.85 -7.56 -25.50
C ALA A 41 11.10 -7.04 -26.94
N LYS A 42 10.05 -6.90 -27.75
CA LYS A 42 10.10 -6.31 -29.09
C LYS A 42 9.52 -4.90 -29.15
N GLY A 43 9.36 -4.24 -28.00
CA GLY A 43 8.77 -2.92 -27.92
C GLY A 43 7.23 -2.90 -27.89
N GLY A 44 6.59 -4.06 -27.85
CA GLY A 44 5.14 -4.21 -27.74
C GLY A 44 4.66 -4.37 -26.30
N ILE A 45 3.54 -5.09 -26.15
CA ILE A 45 2.85 -5.30 -24.86
C ILE A 45 2.75 -6.80 -24.57
N ASP A 46 3.04 -7.20 -23.32
CA ASP A 46 2.78 -8.54 -22.82
C ASP A 46 1.39 -8.62 -22.18
N TRP A 47 0.70 -9.76 -22.35
CA TRP A 47 -0.51 -10.07 -21.61
C TRP A 47 -0.16 -10.90 -20.39
N VAL A 48 -0.36 -10.33 -19.19
CA VAL A 48 -0.15 -11.02 -17.93
C VAL A 48 -1.46 -11.65 -17.48
N HIS A 49 -1.58 -12.95 -17.71
CA HIS A 49 -2.80 -13.70 -17.44
C HIS A 49 -2.91 -14.02 -15.95
N VAL A 50 -3.87 -13.44 -15.27
CA VAL A 50 -4.21 -13.67 -13.86
C VAL A 50 -5.34 -14.69 -13.70
N ARG A 51 -5.73 -15.03 -12.46
CA ARG A 51 -6.84 -15.95 -12.17
C ARG A 51 -8.14 -15.23 -11.79
N HIS A 52 -8.03 -13.95 -11.41
CA HIS A 52 -9.16 -13.11 -11.05
C HIS A 52 -8.89 -11.66 -11.48
N GLU A 53 -9.87 -10.96 -12.02
CA GLU A 53 -9.67 -9.59 -12.54
C GLU A 53 -9.38 -8.59 -11.41
N GLU A 54 -9.86 -8.84 -10.20
CA GLU A 54 -9.47 -8.07 -9.02
C GLU A 54 -7.93 -8.07 -8.82
N ALA A 55 -7.32 -9.24 -9.00
CA ALA A 55 -5.87 -9.38 -8.96
C ALA A 55 -5.18 -8.63 -10.12
N ALA A 56 -5.80 -8.57 -11.30
CA ALA A 56 -5.30 -7.75 -12.40
C ALA A 56 -5.22 -6.27 -12.04
N ALA A 57 -6.27 -5.74 -11.40
CA ALA A 57 -6.33 -4.35 -11.00
C ALA A 57 -5.31 -4.04 -9.87
N PHE A 58 -5.15 -4.92 -8.88
CA PHE A 58 -4.10 -4.79 -7.86
C PHE A 58 -2.70 -4.86 -8.45
N ALA A 59 -2.44 -5.79 -9.39
CA ALA A 59 -1.14 -5.91 -10.03
C ALA A 59 -0.79 -4.65 -10.84
N ALA A 60 -1.75 -4.11 -11.59
CA ALA A 60 -1.61 -2.84 -12.30
C ALA A 60 -1.35 -1.68 -11.32
N ALA A 61 -2.07 -1.63 -10.20
CA ALA A 61 -1.87 -0.61 -9.17
C ALA A 61 -0.45 -0.67 -8.59
N ALA A 62 0.08 -1.87 -8.32
CA ALA A 62 1.43 -2.06 -7.81
C ALA A 62 2.51 -1.61 -8.81
N GLU A 63 2.39 -2.01 -10.08
CA GLU A 63 3.30 -1.55 -11.13
C GLU A 63 3.30 -0.02 -11.20
N ALA A 64 2.12 0.62 -11.26
CA ALA A 64 2.00 2.05 -11.34
C ALA A 64 2.58 2.78 -10.10
N GLN A 65 2.35 2.27 -8.88
CA GLN A 65 2.93 2.83 -7.65
C GLN A 65 4.46 2.76 -7.62
N LEU A 66 5.03 1.69 -8.15
CA LEU A 66 6.48 1.47 -8.12
C LEU A 66 7.21 2.22 -9.23
N THR A 67 6.64 2.26 -10.44
CA THR A 67 7.24 2.89 -11.62
C THR A 67 6.88 4.36 -11.77
N GLY A 68 5.70 4.78 -11.30
CA GLY A 68 5.12 6.10 -11.60
C GLY A 68 4.59 6.23 -13.03
N GLU A 69 4.55 5.13 -13.79
CA GLU A 69 4.08 5.09 -15.17
C GLU A 69 2.66 4.50 -15.27
N LEU A 70 2.00 4.76 -16.41
CA LEU A 70 0.68 4.21 -16.68
C LEU A 70 0.74 2.68 -16.75
N SER A 71 -0.11 2.02 -15.97
CA SER A 71 -0.33 0.58 -16.03
C SER A 71 -1.75 0.26 -16.52
N VAL A 72 -1.97 -0.94 -17.05
CA VAL A 72 -3.25 -1.30 -17.67
C VAL A 72 -3.76 -2.64 -17.16
N CYS A 73 -5.05 -2.67 -16.82
CA CYS A 73 -5.78 -3.92 -16.57
C CYS A 73 -6.99 -4.04 -17.47
N ALA A 74 -7.49 -5.25 -17.65
CA ALA A 74 -8.64 -5.52 -18.51
C ALA A 74 -9.57 -6.57 -17.91
N GLY A 75 -10.88 -6.36 -18.11
CA GLY A 75 -11.94 -7.28 -17.75
C GLY A 75 -12.91 -7.50 -18.90
N SER A 76 -13.34 -8.74 -19.10
CA SER A 76 -14.38 -9.10 -20.06
C SER A 76 -15.75 -8.55 -19.62
N CYS A 77 -16.72 -8.50 -20.51
CA CYS A 77 -18.05 -8.00 -20.22
C CYS A 77 -18.72 -8.74 -19.05
N GLY A 78 -19.61 -8.07 -18.36
CA GLY A 78 -20.33 -8.61 -17.20
C GLY A 78 -19.43 -8.89 -15.99
N PRO A 79 -19.32 -10.16 -15.54
CA PRO A 79 -18.56 -10.52 -14.33
C PRO A 79 -17.11 -10.04 -14.32
N GLY A 80 -16.40 -10.12 -15.44
CA GLY A 80 -15.00 -9.70 -15.54
C GLY A 80 -14.81 -8.21 -15.20
N ASN A 81 -15.75 -7.36 -15.63
CA ASN A 81 -15.74 -5.95 -15.26
C ASN A 81 -16.05 -5.74 -13.76
N LEU A 82 -17.03 -6.46 -13.23
CA LEU A 82 -17.44 -6.34 -11.82
C LEU A 82 -16.27 -6.67 -10.89
N HIS A 83 -15.47 -7.66 -11.24
CA HIS A 83 -14.33 -8.08 -10.44
C HIS A 83 -13.21 -7.04 -10.37
N LEU A 84 -13.06 -6.14 -11.33
CA LEU A 84 -12.02 -5.09 -11.32
C LEU A 84 -12.20 -4.08 -10.18
N ILE A 85 -13.43 -3.84 -9.71
CA ILE A 85 -13.80 -2.69 -8.87
C ILE A 85 -12.91 -2.53 -7.65
N ASN A 86 -12.71 -3.58 -6.86
CA ASN A 86 -11.98 -3.48 -5.60
C ASN A 86 -10.52 -3.04 -5.82
N GLY A 87 -9.84 -3.64 -6.79
CA GLY A 87 -8.46 -3.24 -7.13
C GLY A 87 -8.38 -1.84 -7.75
N LEU A 88 -9.41 -1.39 -8.49
CA LEU A 88 -9.48 -0.03 -9.02
C LEU A 88 -9.70 1.01 -7.92
N TYR A 89 -10.49 0.71 -6.88
CA TYR A 89 -10.58 1.56 -5.69
C TYR A 89 -9.24 1.70 -5.00
N ASP A 90 -8.48 0.61 -4.86
CA ASP A 90 -7.14 0.66 -4.28
C ASP A 90 -6.20 1.54 -5.11
N ALA A 91 -6.18 1.34 -6.43
CA ALA A 91 -5.39 2.15 -7.36
C ALA A 91 -5.74 3.64 -7.26
N GLN A 92 -7.04 3.99 -7.28
CA GLN A 92 -7.52 5.38 -7.20
C GLN A 92 -7.12 6.03 -5.87
N ARG A 93 -7.33 5.36 -4.74
CA ARG A 93 -6.97 5.87 -3.42
C ARG A 93 -5.46 5.99 -3.22
N SER A 94 -4.71 5.10 -3.85
CA SER A 94 -3.24 5.12 -3.80
C SER A 94 -2.62 6.16 -4.72
N GLY A 95 -3.41 6.81 -5.60
CA GLY A 95 -2.91 7.76 -6.60
C GLY A 95 -2.06 7.06 -7.67
N ALA A 96 -2.44 5.84 -8.06
CA ALA A 96 -1.75 5.05 -9.06
C ALA A 96 -2.38 5.29 -10.45
N PRO A 97 -1.60 5.72 -11.46
CA PRO A 97 -2.12 5.90 -12.81
C PRO A 97 -2.43 4.56 -13.47
N VAL A 98 -3.70 4.17 -13.48
CA VAL A 98 -4.18 2.91 -14.06
C VAL A 98 -5.25 3.18 -15.09
N LEU A 99 -5.16 2.55 -16.27
CA LEU A 99 -6.22 2.50 -17.25
C LEU A 99 -6.85 1.12 -17.24
N ALA A 100 -8.15 1.04 -16.98
CA ALA A 100 -8.91 -0.18 -17.07
C ALA A 100 -9.67 -0.26 -18.41
N ILE A 101 -9.49 -1.37 -19.10
CA ILE A 101 -10.26 -1.72 -20.30
C ILE A 101 -11.44 -2.59 -19.86
N ALA A 102 -12.61 -1.98 -19.71
CA ALA A 102 -13.83 -2.67 -19.40
C ALA A 102 -14.54 -3.01 -20.71
N SER A 103 -14.33 -4.22 -21.21
CA SER A 103 -15.00 -4.65 -22.43
C SER A 103 -16.52 -4.76 -22.24
N HIS A 104 -17.30 -4.61 -23.31
CA HIS A 104 -18.76 -4.63 -23.25
C HIS A 104 -19.34 -5.64 -24.21
N ILE A 105 -20.60 -6.00 -23.98
CA ILE A 105 -21.42 -6.80 -24.92
C ILE A 105 -21.53 -6.08 -26.27
N PRO A 106 -21.94 -6.77 -27.35
CA PRO A 106 -22.14 -6.12 -28.65
C PRO A 106 -23.03 -4.88 -28.54
N SER A 107 -22.63 -3.81 -29.22
CA SER A 107 -23.26 -2.48 -29.12
C SER A 107 -24.77 -2.49 -29.41
N VAL A 108 -25.21 -3.34 -30.36
CA VAL A 108 -26.62 -3.51 -30.73
C VAL A 108 -27.49 -4.16 -29.65
N GLN A 109 -26.86 -4.78 -28.64
CA GLN A 109 -27.54 -5.47 -27.54
C GLN A 109 -27.62 -4.62 -26.25
N ILE A 110 -26.94 -3.49 -26.20
CA ILE A 110 -26.91 -2.62 -25.03
C ILE A 110 -28.33 -2.03 -24.76
N GLY A 111 -28.79 -2.14 -23.52
CA GLY A 111 -30.10 -1.64 -23.07
C GLY A 111 -31.22 -2.66 -23.22
N GLN A 112 -30.94 -3.93 -23.51
CA GLN A 112 -31.93 -4.98 -23.71
C GLN A 112 -31.89 -6.06 -22.62
N SER A 113 -31.16 -5.86 -21.53
CA SER A 113 -30.88 -6.89 -20.50
C SER A 113 -30.27 -8.16 -21.11
N TYR A 114 -29.36 -7.96 -22.06
CA TYR A 114 -28.70 -9.06 -22.75
C TYR A 114 -27.75 -9.81 -21.80
N PHE A 115 -27.43 -11.07 -22.15
CA PHE A 115 -26.50 -11.88 -21.37
C PHE A 115 -25.18 -11.14 -21.09
N GLN A 116 -24.76 -11.10 -19.82
CA GLN A 116 -23.59 -10.37 -19.32
C GLN A 116 -23.66 -8.83 -19.48
N GLU A 117 -24.82 -8.26 -19.71
CA GLU A 117 -24.94 -6.80 -19.74
C GLU A 117 -24.68 -6.21 -18.35
N THR A 118 -23.76 -5.27 -18.29
CA THR A 118 -23.51 -4.34 -17.19
C THR A 118 -23.36 -2.94 -17.79
N HIS A 119 -23.25 -1.91 -16.97
CA HIS A 119 -23.03 -0.54 -17.45
C HIS A 119 -21.68 -0.03 -16.94
N PRO A 120 -20.55 -0.46 -17.56
CA PRO A 120 -19.21 -0.09 -17.09
C PRO A 120 -18.96 1.43 -17.12
N ASP A 121 -19.60 2.15 -18.04
CA ASP A 121 -19.59 3.61 -18.14
C ASP A 121 -20.11 4.31 -16.87
N ARG A 122 -20.95 3.64 -16.08
CA ARG A 122 -21.51 4.14 -14.80
C ARG A 122 -20.88 3.46 -13.59
N LEU A 123 -20.61 2.16 -13.71
CA LEU A 123 -20.15 1.29 -12.65
C LEU A 123 -18.87 1.80 -11.97
N PHE A 124 -17.96 2.38 -12.74
CA PHE A 124 -16.63 2.80 -12.27
C PHE A 124 -16.53 4.29 -11.92
N ASN A 125 -17.61 5.05 -11.94
CA ASN A 125 -17.56 6.50 -11.70
C ASN A 125 -17.00 6.87 -10.32
N GLU A 126 -17.24 6.05 -9.28
CA GLU A 126 -16.73 6.34 -7.94
C GLU A 126 -15.25 5.98 -7.76
N CYS A 127 -14.72 5.05 -8.54
CA CYS A 127 -13.34 4.58 -8.42
C CYS A 127 -12.45 5.07 -9.57
N SER A 128 -12.86 6.10 -10.30
CA SER A 128 -12.08 6.64 -11.41
C SER A 128 -12.19 8.17 -11.51
N VAL A 129 -11.21 8.77 -12.17
CA VAL A 129 -11.19 10.19 -12.55
C VAL A 129 -11.73 10.41 -13.96
N TYR A 130 -11.95 9.33 -14.71
CA TYR A 130 -12.48 9.35 -16.06
C TYR A 130 -13.10 7.99 -16.40
N SER A 131 -14.34 7.97 -16.86
CA SER A 131 -15.04 6.75 -17.29
C SER A 131 -15.91 7.05 -18.50
N GLU A 132 -15.63 6.42 -19.65
CA GLU A 132 -16.34 6.72 -20.91
C GLU A 132 -16.56 5.49 -21.78
N LEU A 133 -17.71 5.48 -22.49
CA LEU A 133 -18.06 4.49 -23.48
C LEU A 133 -17.51 4.89 -24.87
N ILE A 134 -16.80 3.98 -25.50
CA ILE A 134 -16.43 4.08 -26.92
C ILE A 134 -17.56 3.47 -27.76
N SER A 135 -18.40 4.32 -28.34
CA SER A 135 -19.59 3.90 -29.07
C SER A 135 -19.36 3.76 -30.59
N THR A 136 -18.27 4.31 -31.12
CA THR A 136 -17.96 4.26 -32.55
C THR A 136 -16.44 4.24 -32.81
N PRO A 137 -15.97 3.66 -33.92
CA PRO A 137 -14.57 3.70 -34.32
C PRO A 137 -14.00 5.13 -34.51
N LYS A 138 -14.85 6.09 -34.88
CA LYS A 138 -14.43 7.47 -35.07
C LYS A 138 -14.08 8.17 -33.76
N GLN A 139 -14.76 7.80 -32.66
CA GLN A 139 -14.55 8.35 -31.32
C GLN A 139 -13.33 7.73 -30.63
N ALA A 140 -13.06 6.45 -30.87
CA ALA A 140 -12.11 5.62 -30.14
C ALA A 140 -10.76 6.29 -29.85
N PRO A 141 -9.98 6.82 -30.83
CA PRO A 141 -8.65 7.31 -30.54
C PRO A 141 -8.63 8.56 -29.66
N ARG A 142 -9.69 9.35 -29.65
CA ARG A 142 -9.79 10.53 -28.78
C ARG A 142 -10.13 10.16 -27.35
N VAL A 143 -11.05 9.21 -27.14
CA VAL A 143 -11.42 8.71 -25.82
C VAL A 143 -10.22 8.01 -25.16
N VAL A 144 -9.53 7.14 -25.90
CA VAL A 144 -8.31 6.47 -25.39
C VAL A 144 -7.24 7.51 -24.98
N ASN A 145 -6.97 8.50 -25.82
CA ASN A 145 -6.00 9.56 -25.49
C ASN A 145 -6.44 10.36 -24.26
N ALA A 146 -7.72 10.71 -24.12
CA ALA A 146 -8.25 11.39 -22.95
C ALA A 146 -8.11 10.52 -21.69
N ALA A 147 -8.44 9.23 -21.75
CA ALA A 147 -8.29 8.30 -20.64
C ALA A 147 -6.84 8.19 -20.16
N ILE A 148 -5.87 8.04 -21.10
CA ILE A 148 -4.43 8.02 -20.78
C ILE A 148 -4.02 9.32 -20.08
N ARG A 149 -4.43 10.48 -20.61
CA ARG A 149 -4.07 11.80 -20.04
C ARG A 149 -4.66 12.01 -18.65
N HIS A 150 -5.93 11.64 -18.43
CA HIS A 150 -6.55 11.76 -17.11
C HIS A 150 -5.85 10.87 -16.08
N ALA A 151 -5.60 9.58 -16.40
CA ALA A 151 -4.91 8.69 -15.49
C ALA A 151 -3.53 9.23 -15.07
N VAL A 152 -2.72 9.67 -16.04
CA VAL A 152 -1.35 10.15 -15.80
C VAL A 152 -1.34 11.52 -15.11
N SER A 153 -2.15 12.48 -15.57
CA SER A 153 -2.10 13.86 -15.06
C SER A 153 -2.74 14.01 -13.68
N LEU A 154 -3.76 13.20 -13.38
CA LEU A 154 -4.47 13.23 -12.10
C LEU A 154 -4.00 12.13 -11.13
N SER A 155 -3.01 11.32 -11.55
CA SER A 155 -2.51 10.18 -10.76
C SER A 155 -3.65 9.34 -10.21
N GLY A 156 -4.48 8.80 -11.12
CA GLY A 156 -5.70 8.07 -10.75
C GLY A 156 -6.11 7.05 -11.81
N VAL A 157 -7.31 6.51 -11.64
CA VAL A 157 -7.87 5.49 -12.50
C VAL A 157 -8.67 6.12 -13.64
N SER A 158 -8.44 5.68 -14.88
CA SER A 158 -9.33 5.91 -16.00
C SER A 158 -9.92 4.60 -16.49
N VAL A 159 -11.18 4.63 -16.93
CA VAL A 159 -11.87 3.46 -17.47
C VAL A 159 -12.37 3.76 -18.87
N ILE A 160 -12.14 2.85 -19.80
CA ILE A 160 -12.78 2.85 -21.11
C ILE A 160 -13.70 1.65 -21.23
N SER A 161 -14.95 1.90 -21.55
CA SER A 161 -15.93 0.87 -21.91
C SER A 161 -15.89 0.66 -23.42
N LEU A 162 -15.62 -0.57 -23.89
CA LEU A 162 -15.46 -0.84 -25.32
C LEU A 162 -16.25 -2.10 -25.71
N PRO A 163 -17.36 -1.97 -26.50
CA PRO A 163 -18.07 -3.11 -27.04
C PRO A 163 -17.17 -3.96 -27.94
N GLY A 164 -17.32 -5.29 -27.83
CA GLY A 164 -16.51 -6.24 -28.58
C GLY A 164 -16.61 -6.07 -30.09
N ASP A 165 -17.81 -5.85 -30.62
CA ASP A 165 -18.07 -5.58 -32.04
C ASP A 165 -17.40 -4.27 -32.50
N VAL A 166 -17.52 -3.18 -31.75
CA VAL A 166 -16.87 -1.90 -32.05
C VAL A 166 -15.35 -2.06 -32.04
N SER A 167 -14.80 -2.89 -31.15
CA SER A 167 -13.35 -3.14 -31.06
C SER A 167 -12.79 -3.81 -32.31
N ASP A 168 -13.58 -4.63 -33.01
CA ASP A 168 -13.22 -5.33 -34.24
C ASP A 168 -13.48 -4.52 -35.51
N GLU A 169 -14.28 -3.45 -35.44
CA GLU A 169 -14.56 -2.60 -36.60
C GLU A 169 -13.30 -1.91 -37.12
N LYS A 170 -13.32 -1.59 -38.44
CA LYS A 170 -12.25 -0.86 -39.09
C LYS A 170 -12.05 0.52 -38.48
N ALA A 171 -10.84 0.84 -38.05
CA ALA A 171 -10.47 2.16 -37.58
C ALA A 171 -10.66 3.22 -38.67
N THR A 172 -11.37 4.31 -38.35
CA THR A 172 -11.76 5.35 -39.31
C THR A 172 -11.18 6.73 -39.00
N ALA A 173 -10.53 6.91 -37.86
CA ALA A 173 -9.89 8.15 -37.45
C ALA A 173 -8.40 7.96 -37.20
N ALA A 174 -7.61 9.01 -37.37
CA ALA A 174 -6.17 8.99 -37.08
C ALA A 174 -5.92 8.90 -35.56
N ILE A 175 -4.81 8.28 -35.20
CA ILE A 175 -4.30 8.28 -33.81
C ILE A 175 -3.77 9.69 -33.51
N PRO A 176 -4.26 10.38 -32.45
CA PRO A 176 -3.62 11.58 -31.97
C PRO A 176 -2.21 11.28 -31.47
N GLU A 177 -1.27 12.14 -31.80
CA GLU A 177 0.10 12.03 -31.28
C GLU A 177 0.07 12.15 -29.74
N TYR A 178 0.66 11.15 -29.06
CA TYR A 178 0.81 11.20 -27.62
C TYR A 178 2.15 11.85 -27.26
N SER A 179 2.08 12.99 -26.59
CA SER A 179 3.24 13.57 -25.92
C SER A 179 2.95 13.63 -24.42
N LYS A 180 3.81 13.03 -23.62
CA LYS A 180 3.73 13.08 -22.17
C LYS A 180 4.02 14.51 -21.71
N ALA A 181 3.06 15.14 -21.05
CA ALA A 181 3.31 16.44 -20.42
C ALA A 181 4.39 16.31 -19.34
N ARG A 182 5.27 17.29 -19.26
CA ARG A 182 6.19 17.37 -18.11
C ARG A 182 5.38 17.77 -16.88
N SER A 183 5.65 17.12 -15.75
CA SER A 183 5.04 17.51 -14.48
C SER A 183 5.45 18.95 -14.15
N ALA A 184 4.47 19.77 -13.82
CA ALA A 184 4.75 21.11 -13.30
C ALA A 184 5.27 20.99 -11.86
N THR A 185 6.19 21.86 -11.50
CA THR A 185 6.63 22.03 -10.11
C THR A 185 5.85 23.17 -9.49
N LEU A 186 5.13 22.90 -8.41
CA LEU A 186 4.37 23.90 -7.68
C LEU A 186 5.26 24.57 -6.64
N SER A 187 5.50 25.87 -6.81
CA SER A 187 6.24 26.69 -5.85
C SER A 187 5.29 27.41 -4.88
N PRO A 188 5.68 27.60 -3.61
CA PRO A 188 4.87 28.30 -2.63
C PRO A 188 4.73 29.79 -2.95
N ASN A 189 3.67 30.43 -2.44
CA ASN A 189 3.56 31.88 -2.47
C ASN A 189 4.62 32.48 -1.53
N PRO A 190 5.40 33.51 -1.96
CA PRO A 190 6.38 34.16 -1.10
C PRO A 190 5.82 34.75 0.20
N ALA A 191 4.57 35.20 0.23
CA ALA A 191 3.91 35.68 1.43
C ALA A 191 3.73 34.54 2.46
N ASP A 192 3.30 33.35 2.01
CA ASP A 192 3.13 32.18 2.86
C ASP A 192 4.48 31.76 3.46
N VAL A 193 5.56 31.78 2.67
CA VAL A 193 6.92 31.49 3.15
C VAL A 193 7.34 32.47 4.24
N ALA A 194 7.06 33.77 4.06
CA ALA A 194 7.38 34.80 5.05
C ALA A 194 6.61 34.58 6.37
N GLU A 195 5.30 34.30 6.30
CA GLU A 195 4.46 34.02 7.46
C GLU A 195 4.91 32.77 8.20
N VAL A 196 5.10 31.65 7.48
CA VAL A 196 5.54 30.38 8.08
C VAL A 196 6.93 30.51 8.68
N SER A 197 7.88 31.21 8.02
CA SER A 197 9.21 31.42 8.59
C SER A 197 9.18 32.23 9.86
N ALA A 198 8.35 33.28 9.93
CA ALA A 198 8.15 34.09 11.15
C ALA A 198 7.55 33.24 12.29
N LEU A 199 6.54 32.41 11.99
CA LEU A 199 5.93 31.48 12.94
C LEU A 199 6.96 30.49 13.49
N LEU A 200 7.69 29.80 12.61
CA LEU A 200 8.68 28.79 13.00
C LEU A 200 9.84 29.41 13.80
N ASN A 201 10.31 30.60 13.45
CA ASN A 201 11.36 31.31 14.19
C ASN A 201 10.92 31.74 15.61
N LYS A 202 9.63 32.00 15.81
CA LYS A 202 9.06 32.38 17.12
C LYS A 202 8.74 31.18 18.00
N SER A 203 8.39 30.04 17.42
CA SER A 203 7.98 28.83 18.14
C SER A 203 9.16 28.20 18.87
N ARG A 204 8.90 27.50 19.97
CA ARG A 204 9.94 26.82 20.77
C ARG A 204 10.06 25.34 20.42
N ARG A 205 8.95 24.67 20.14
CA ARG A 205 8.87 23.23 19.86
C ARG A 205 8.16 23.06 18.51
N VAL A 206 8.86 22.55 17.53
CA VAL A 206 8.29 22.21 16.23
C VAL A 206 8.44 20.73 16.03
N ALA A 207 7.39 20.06 15.56
CA ALA A 207 7.45 18.69 15.10
C ALA A 207 7.14 18.63 13.58
N ILE A 208 7.78 17.73 12.88
CA ILE A 208 7.53 17.45 11.47
C ILE A 208 6.82 16.09 11.37
N PHE A 209 5.77 16.02 10.55
CA PHE A 209 5.10 14.77 10.19
C PHE A 209 5.10 14.60 8.67
N ALA A 210 5.80 13.57 8.20
CA ALA A 210 6.07 13.34 6.79
C ALA A 210 5.17 12.25 6.21
N GLY A 211 4.53 12.54 5.07
CA GLY A 211 3.73 11.59 4.30
C GLY A 211 4.42 11.10 3.04
N ALA A 212 3.64 10.50 2.13
CA ALA A 212 4.15 10.01 0.85
C ALA A 212 4.68 11.13 -0.07
N GLY A 213 4.21 12.36 0.10
CA GLY A 213 4.63 13.52 -0.69
C GLY A 213 6.07 13.99 -0.42
N VAL A 214 6.77 13.41 0.58
CA VAL A 214 8.20 13.65 0.77
C VAL A 214 9.08 12.73 -0.09
N LYS A 215 8.50 11.97 -1.00
CA LYS A 215 9.25 11.17 -1.98
C LYS A 215 10.23 12.07 -2.75
N GLY A 216 11.53 11.76 -2.65
CA GLY A 216 12.61 12.54 -3.25
C GLY A 216 13.04 13.79 -2.47
N ALA A 217 12.42 14.11 -1.32
CA ALA A 217 12.71 15.28 -0.48
C ALA A 217 13.44 14.92 0.83
N HIS A 218 14.06 13.74 0.89
CA HIS A 218 14.71 13.24 2.12
C HIS A 218 15.70 14.24 2.70
N ASP A 219 16.65 14.69 1.90
CA ASP A 219 17.76 15.55 2.35
C ASP A 219 17.26 16.93 2.76
N GLU A 220 16.28 17.48 2.05
CA GLU A 220 15.66 18.78 2.35
C GLU A 220 14.90 18.73 3.69
N VAL A 221 14.13 17.65 3.93
CA VAL A 221 13.41 17.46 5.20
C VAL A 221 14.38 17.29 6.37
N ILE A 222 15.47 16.52 6.19
CA ILE A 222 16.52 16.37 7.20
C ILE A 222 17.22 17.71 7.48
N ALA A 223 17.56 18.49 6.43
CA ALA A 223 18.16 19.79 6.59
C ALA A 223 17.25 20.78 7.35
N LEU A 224 15.97 20.81 7.04
CA LEU A 224 14.98 21.61 7.77
C LEU A 224 14.89 21.17 9.24
N ALA A 225 14.84 19.87 9.51
CA ALA A 225 14.82 19.32 10.86
C ALA A 225 16.08 19.69 11.67
N ASP A 226 17.26 19.70 11.02
CA ASP A 226 18.50 20.16 11.69
C ASP A 226 18.43 21.64 12.09
N LEU A 227 17.93 22.51 11.23
CA LEU A 227 17.77 23.93 11.56
C LEU A 227 16.78 24.14 12.70
N LEU A 228 15.65 23.44 12.67
CA LEU A 228 14.56 23.56 13.65
C LEU A 228 14.80 22.74 14.92
N LYS A 229 15.79 21.83 14.93
CA LYS A 229 15.94 20.79 15.96
C LYS A 229 14.61 20.09 16.26
N ALA A 230 13.92 19.70 15.16
CA ALA A 230 12.59 19.13 15.20
C ALA A 230 12.65 17.60 15.08
N PRO A 231 11.88 16.85 15.90
CA PRO A 231 11.67 15.42 15.66
C PRO A 231 10.82 15.23 14.40
N ILE A 232 11.08 14.13 13.66
CA ILE A 232 10.35 13.74 12.47
C ILE A 232 9.56 12.47 12.79
N GLY A 233 8.24 12.57 12.78
CA GLY A 233 7.32 11.43 12.68
C GLY A 233 6.90 11.20 11.24
N HIS A 234 6.39 10.00 10.94
CA HIS A 234 5.93 9.71 9.59
C HIS A 234 4.67 8.85 9.54
N SER A 235 3.97 8.90 8.40
CA SER A 235 2.91 7.94 8.07
C SER A 235 3.50 6.64 7.53
N LEU A 236 2.70 5.57 7.42
CA LEU A 236 3.15 4.32 6.81
C LEU A 236 3.66 4.53 5.36
N ARG A 237 2.94 5.32 4.56
CA ARG A 237 3.35 5.63 3.18
C ARG A 237 4.55 6.58 3.07
N GLY A 238 4.84 7.33 4.13
CA GLY A 238 6.04 8.18 4.22
C GLY A 238 7.29 7.42 4.65
N LYS A 239 7.13 6.28 5.31
CA LYS A 239 8.22 5.50 5.90
C LYS A 239 9.40 5.25 4.96
N ASP A 240 9.12 4.77 3.75
CA ASP A 240 10.13 4.42 2.75
C ASP A 240 11.01 5.59 2.32
N PHE A 241 10.51 6.82 2.50
CA PHE A 241 11.13 8.03 1.97
C PHE A 241 11.84 8.87 3.02
N ILE A 242 11.57 8.65 4.33
CA ILE A 242 12.10 9.52 5.38
C ILE A 242 12.72 8.79 6.58
N GLN A 243 12.43 7.51 6.81
CA GLN A 243 12.91 6.85 8.02
C GLN A 243 14.39 6.46 7.97
N TYR A 244 14.90 6.06 6.80
CA TYR A 244 16.31 5.63 6.66
C TYR A 244 17.25 6.82 6.86
N ASP A 245 18.44 6.55 7.39
CA ASP A 245 19.52 7.54 7.63
C ASP A 245 19.02 8.86 8.25
N ASN A 246 18.03 8.76 9.13
CA ASN A 246 17.35 9.90 9.73
C ASN A 246 17.65 10.00 11.25
N PRO A 247 18.54 10.90 11.69
CA PRO A 247 18.86 11.08 13.11
C PRO A 247 17.74 11.80 13.91
N TYR A 248 16.69 12.27 13.26
CA TYR A 248 15.55 12.96 13.84
C TYR A 248 14.31 12.06 13.92
N ASP A 249 14.40 10.80 13.45
CA ASP A 249 13.27 9.88 13.42
C ASP A 249 12.75 9.56 14.83
N VAL A 250 11.45 9.72 14.99
CA VAL A 250 10.73 9.34 16.22
C VAL A 250 9.61 8.32 15.95
N GLY A 251 9.61 7.71 14.77
CA GLY A 251 8.71 6.63 14.40
C GLY A 251 7.45 7.08 13.69
N MET A 252 6.43 6.25 13.78
CA MET A 252 5.19 6.35 13.02
C MET A 252 3.99 6.54 13.96
N THR A 253 2.98 7.30 13.53
CA THR A 253 1.68 7.35 14.22
C THR A 253 0.56 6.76 13.38
N GLY A 254 -0.61 6.59 13.97
CA GLY A 254 -1.79 5.95 13.41
C GLY A 254 -2.04 4.57 14.01
N LEU A 255 -2.99 3.83 13.45
CA LEU A 255 -3.40 2.50 13.96
C LEU A 255 -2.23 1.51 14.09
N LEU A 256 -1.27 1.58 13.16
CA LEU A 256 -0.08 0.71 13.13
C LEU A 256 1.13 1.34 13.83
N GLY A 257 0.95 2.52 14.43
CA GLY A 257 2.02 3.37 14.93
C GLY A 257 2.97 2.70 15.93
N TYR A 258 4.15 3.31 16.05
CA TYR A 258 5.19 2.94 17.02
C TYR A 258 6.12 4.12 17.27
N GLY A 259 6.88 4.06 18.35
CA GLY A 259 7.80 5.13 18.70
C GLY A 259 7.10 6.30 19.39
N ALA A 260 7.70 7.50 19.32
CA ALA A 260 7.25 8.70 20.00
C ALA A 260 6.61 9.75 19.05
N ALA A 261 6.24 9.36 17.82
CA ALA A 261 5.72 10.32 16.83
C ALA A 261 4.43 11.01 17.30
N ALA A 262 3.46 10.26 17.84
CA ALA A 262 2.20 10.81 18.34
C ALA A 262 2.43 11.82 19.47
N GLU A 263 3.26 11.45 20.46
CA GLU A 263 3.62 12.33 21.58
C GLU A 263 4.39 13.56 21.12
N GLY A 264 5.32 13.39 20.17
CA GLY A 264 6.11 14.48 19.59
C GLY A 264 5.23 15.53 18.89
N MET A 265 4.21 15.08 18.16
CA MET A 265 3.22 15.99 17.55
C MET A 265 2.38 16.71 18.59
N LYS A 266 1.90 15.99 19.60
CA LYS A 266 1.06 16.52 20.69
C LYS A 266 1.79 17.53 21.58
N ASP A 267 3.09 17.31 21.83
CA ASP A 267 3.91 18.18 22.65
C ASP A 267 4.43 19.42 21.89
N ALA A 268 4.23 19.52 20.59
CA ALA A 268 4.73 20.61 19.76
C ALA A 268 3.87 21.89 19.87
N ASP A 269 4.49 23.06 19.76
CA ASP A 269 3.80 24.34 19.62
C ASP A 269 3.33 24.56 18.18
N VAL A 270 4.05 23.98 17.21
CA VAL A 270 3.71 23.99 15.77
C VAL A 270 3.97 22.61 15.18
N LEU A 271 3.00 22.10 14.45
CA LEU A 271 3.07 20.89 13.67
C LEU A 271 3.22 21.25 12.18
N LEU A 272 4.26 20.70 11.53
CA LEU A 272 4.49 20.85 10.11
C LEU A 272 4.16 19.53 9.41
N LEU A 273 3.03 19.49 8.69
CA LEU A 273 2.58 18.37 7.87
C LEU A 273 3.15 18.50 6.47
N LEU A 274 4.02 17.58 6.04
CA LEU A 274 4.68 17.59 4.74
C LEU A 274 4.18 16.46 3.84
N GLY A 275 3.46 16.79 2.78
CA GLY A 275 3.00 15.85 1.76
C GLY A 275 2.16 14.71 2.33
N THR A 276 1.21 15.05 3.22
CA THR A 276 0.36 14.07 3.87
C THR A 276 -1.10 14.52 3.96
N ASP A 277 -1.98 13.62 3.58
CA ASP A 277 -3.42 13.65 3.87
C ASP A 277 -3.72 12.46 4.81
N PHE A 278 -3.13 12.52 6.01
CA PHE A 278 -3.17 11.44 6.99
C PHE A 278 -4.61 11.10 7.37
N PRO A 279 -5.10 9.86 7.13
CA PRO A 279 -6.53 9.57 7.16
C PRO A 279 -7.14 9.43 8.56
N TYR A 280 -6.30 9.42 9.60
CA TYR A 280 -6.71 9.16 10.98
C TYR A 280 -6.67 10.45 11.80
N ASP A 281 -7.69 11.30 11.66
CA ASP A 281 -7.84 12.59 12.33
C ASP A 281 -7.70 12.49 13.85
N GLN A 282 -8.19 11.42 14.46
CA GLN A 282 -8.06 11.18 15.91
C GLN A 282 -6.62 11.12 16.43
N PHE A 283 -5.62 10.95 15.57
CA PHE A 283 -4.20 10.97 15.95
C PHE A 283 -3.52 12.31 15.66
N LEU A 284 -4.24 13.28 15.08
CA LEU A 284 -3.73 14.63 14.85
C LEU A 284 -4.05 15.50 16.07
N PRO A 285 -3.07 16.22 16.65
CA PRO A 285 -3.30 17.07 17.81
C PRO A 285 -3.99 18.39 17.41
N ASP A 286 -4.72 18.96 18.35
CA ASP A 286 -5.20 20.35 18.27
C ASP A 286 -4.03 21.30 18.59
N THR A 287 -3.30 21.73 17.55
CA THR A 287 -2.16 22.64 17.67
C THR A 287 -2.02 23.49 16.39
N VAL A 288 -1.23 24.55 16.45
CA VAL A 288 -0.97 25.37 15.26
C VAL A 288 -0.33 24.49 14.17
N THR A 289 -1.05 24.32 13.07
CA THR A 289 -0.66 23.40 12.01
C THR A 289 -0.37 24.15 10.70
N VAL A 290 0.78 23.85 10.11
CA VAL A 290 1.16 24.21 8.75
C VAL A 290 1.07 22.95 7.91
N GLN A 291 0.28 22.95 6.84
CA GLN A 291 0.17 21.81 5.93
C GLN A 291 0.66 22.19 4.54
N VAL A 292 1.57 21.37 4.00
CA VAL A 292 2.11 21.52 2.64
C VAL A 292 1.66 20.30 1.81
N ASP A 293 0.90 20.55 0.77
CA ASP A 293 0.48 19.51 -0.17
C ASP A 293 0.32 20.10 -1.58
N ASN A 294 0.62 19.31 -2.61
CA ASN A 294 0.45 19.73 -4.00
C ASN A 294 -0.97 19.50 -4.54
N HIS A 295 -1.88 19.08 -3.68
CA HIS A 295 -3.31 18.91 -3.91
C HIS A 295 -4.09 19.87 -3.00
N ALA A 296 -4.54 20.98 -3.51
CA ALA A 296 -5.22 22.02 -2.73
C ALA A 296 -6.47 21.50 -1.99
N GLU A 297 -7.19 20.55 -2.58
CA GLU A 297 -8.40 19.94 -2.00
C GLU A 297 -8.12 19.07 -0.76
N LYS A 298 -6.85 18.77 -0.47
CA LYS A 298 -6.46 18.02 0.73
C LYS A 298 -6.10 18.90 1.91
N LEU A 299 -5.83 20.19 1.65
CA LEU A 299 -5.45 21.14 2.70
C LEU A 299 -6.63 21.39 3.66
N GLY A 300 -6.40 21.19 4.96
CA GLY A 300 -7.40 21.37 5.99
C GLY A 300 -8.49 20.28 6.06
N ARG A 301 -8.38 19.21 5.29
CA ARG A 301 -9.43 18.16 5.24
C ARG A 301 -9.50 17.30 6.50
N ARG A 302 -8.42 17.20 7.27
CA ARG A 302 -8.31 16.27 8.41
C ARG A 302 -8.15 16.95 9.76
N THR A 303 -7.72 18.18 9.78
CA THR A 303 -7.51 18.98 10.97
C THR A 303 -7.59 20.45 10.61
N ASP A 304 -7.81 21.31 11.57
CA ASP A 304 -7.72 22.75 11.37
C ASP A 304 -6.28 23.13 11.03
N VAL A 305 -6.12 23.83 9.90
CA VAL A 305 -4.82 24.23 9.37
C VAL A 305 -4.70 25.75 9.41
N SER A 306 -3.75 26.24 10.20
CA SER A 306 -3.51 27.67 10.32
C SER A 306 -2.84 28.27 9.08
N HIS A 307 -1.98 27.48 8.39
CA HIS A 307 -1.27 27.88 7.19
C HIS A 307 -1.35 26.76 6.14
N PRO A 308 -2.36 26.78 5.25
CA PRO A 308 -2.47 25.85 4.14
C PRO A 308 -1.56 26.30 3.00
N ILE A 309 -0.56 25.49 2.63
CA ILE A 309 0.45 25.80 1.61
C ILE A 309 0.26 24.88 0.40
N HIS A 310 -0.23 25.43 -0.70
CA HIS A 310 -0.36 24.70 -1.96
C HIS A 310 0.97 24.72 -2.70
N SER A 311 1.80 23.71 -2.49
CA SER A 311 3.15 23.59 -3.06
C SER A 311 3.65 22.15 -3.02
N ASP A 312 4.60 21.83 -3.91
CA ASP A 312 5.45 20.66 -3.71
C ASP A 312 6.37 20.86 -2.50
N VAL A 313 6.75 19.76 -1.85
CA VAL A 313 7.53 19.80 -0.59
C VAL A 313 8.93 20.38 -0.79
N ILE A 314 9.64 19.96 -1.86
CA ILE A 314 11.00 20.45 -2.14
C ILE A 314 11.03 21.97 -2.36
N PRO A 315 10.27 22.54 -3.29
CA PRO A 315 10.25 24.01 -3.51
C PRO A 315 9.86 24.79 -2.25
N PHE A 316 8.95 24.26 -1.45
CA PHE A 316 8.58 24.89 -0.18
C PHE A 316 9.75 24.93 0.80
N ILE A 317 10.45 23.80 1.00
CA ILE A 317 11.59 23.73 1.93
C ILE A 317 12.75 24.58 1.43
N GLU A 318 13.06 24.54 0.14
CA GLU A 318 14.12 25.37 -0.46
C GLU A 318 13.86 26.87 -0.29
N ALA A 319 12.60 27.30 -0.48
CA ALA A 319 12.21 28.68 -0.26
C ALA A 319 12.22 29.05 1.23
N LEU A 320 11.93 28.12 2.13
CA LEU A 320 11.81 28.36 3.56
C LEU A 320 13.17 28.42 4.28
N ILE A 321 14.10 27.51 3.96
CA ILE A 321 15.40 27.36 4.65
C ILE A 321 16.17 28.68 4.80
N PRO A 322 16.31 29.56 3.77
CA PRO A 322 17.06 30.82 3.89
C PRO A 322 16.53 31.77 4.97
N HIS A 323 15.26 31.61 5.34
CA HIS A 323 14.59 32.48 6.31
C HIS A 323 14.52 31.88 7.71
N ILE A 324 14.98 30.63 7.90
CA ILE A 324 14.95 29.93 9.19
C ILE A 324 16.23 30.20 10.00
N LYS A 325 16.06 30.65 11.23
CA LYS A 325 17.17 30.81 12.18
C LYS A 325 17.50 29.48 12.82
N LYS A 326 18.75 29.05 12.70
CA LYS A 326 19.21 27.81 13.34
C LYS A 326 18.99 27.86 14.86
N ARG A 327 18.24 26.89 15.37
CA ARG A 327 17.97 26.76 16.81
C ARG A 327 19.21 26.34 17.58
N ARG A 328 19.39 26.92 18.78
CA ARG A 328 20.48 26.56 19.69
C ARG A 328 20.07 25.42 20.61
N SER A 329 18.82 25.38 21.07
CA SER A 329 18.31 24.34 21.99
C SER A 329 17.74 23.16 21.21
N ASP A 330 18.21 21.97 21.55
CA ASP A 330 17.72 20.68 21.06
C ASP A 330 17.00 19.86 22.14
N ALA A 331 16.62 20.52 23.24
CA ALA A 331 16.04 19.84 24.41
C ALA A 331 14.75 19.08 24.05
N PHE A 332 13.89 19.66 23.23
CA PHE A 332 12.66 19.00 22.77
C PHE A 332 12.97 17.77 21.93
N LEU A 333 13.84 17.91 20.92
CA LEU A 333 14.28 16.79 20.07
C LEU A 333 14.88 15.66 20.91
N LYS A 334 15.83 15.97 21.80
CA LYS A 334 16.46 14.97 22.67
C LYS A 334 15.46 14.23 23.56
N ALA A 335 14.45 14.94 24.06
CA ALA A 335 13.39 14.33 24.88
C ALA A 335 12.59 13.31 24.04
N GLN A 336 12.19 13.67 22.80
CA GLN A 336 11.43 12.78 21.93
C GLN A 336 12.27 11.59 21.44
N LEU A 337 13.53 11.80 21.07
CA LEU A 337 14.45 10.72 20.70
C LEU A 337 14.69 9.73 21.86
N LYS A 338 14.79 10.24 23.09
CA LYS A 338 14.92 9.39 24.29
C LYS A 338 13.68 8.54 24.52
N LYS A 339 12.47 9.12 24.36
CA LYS A 339 11.20 8.39 24.44
C LYS A 339 11.14 7.32 23.35
N HIS A 340 11.43 7.72 22.11
CA HIS A 340 11.47 6.80 20.97
C HIS A 340 12.41 5.61 21.24
N ALA A 341 13.65 5.85 21.64
CA ALA A 341 14.61 4.79 21.96
C ALA A 341 14.11 3.85 23.08
N LYS A 342 13.42 4.38 24.11
CA LYS A 342 12.81 3.56 25.16
C LYS A 342 11.73 2.63 24.59
N ILE A 343 10.85 3.15 23.75
CA ILE A 343 9.75 2.38 23.13
C ILE A 343 10.31 1.33 22.16
N MET A 344 11.30 1.69 21.34
CA MET A 344 11.95 0.76 20.42
C MET A 344 12.69 -0.38 21.13
N LYS A 345 13.23 -0.11 22.33
CA LYS A 345 13.86 -1.14 23.17
C LYS A 345 12.83 -2.07 23.82
N ALA A 346 11.74 -1.54 24.32
CA ALA A 346 10.59 -2.22 24.93
C ALA A 346 9.41 -1.25 24.98
N PRO A 347 8.25 -1.52 24.34
CA PRO A 347 7.75 -2.86 23.95
C PRO A 347 8.16 -3.35 22.56
N ILE A 348 8.50 -2.50 21.59
CA ILE A 348 8.71 -2.92 20.19
C ILE A 348 9.80 -4.00 20.06
N GLY A 349 10.93 -3.86 20.73
CA GLY A 349 12.02 -4.84 20.73
C GLY A 349 11.84 -6.01 21.70
N ALA A 350 10.67 -6.16 22.33
CA ALA A 350 10.45 -7.12 23.40
C ALA A 350 10.58 -8.58 22.95
N TYR A 351 10.09 -8.88 21.73
CA TYR A 351 10.13 -10.21 21.13
C TYR A 351 11.09 -10.34 19.94
N THR A 352 11.91 -9.33 19.65
CA THR A 352 12.98 -9.45 18.64
C THR A 352 14.23 -10.12 19.20
N ARG A 353 14.37 -10.19 20.54
CA ARG A 353 15.51 -10.76 21.23
C ARG A 353 15.08 -11.91 22.14
N LYS A 354 15.90 -12.99 22.18
CA LYS A 354 15.65 -14.17 23.03
C LYS A 354 14.23 -14.76 22.83
N ALA A 355 13.74 -14.71 21.60
CA ALA A 355 12.46 -15.28 21.20
C ALA A 355 12.61 -16.54 20.33
N ASP A 356 13.84 -16.95 20.05
CA ASP A 356 14.22 -18.15 19.30
C ASP A 356 13.80 -19.48 19.95
N ARG A 357 13.20 -19.44 21.14
CA ARG A 357 12.68 -20.61 21.87
C ARG A 357 11.24 -20.45 22.32
N ILE A 358 10.56 -19.36 21.92
CA ILE A 358 9.16 -19.12 22.29
C ILE A 358 8.26 -19.81 21.27
N LYS A 359 7.38 -20.69 21.75
CA LYS A 359 6.37 -21.39 20.94
C LYS A 359 4.98 -21.11 21.50
N PRO A 360 3.98 -20.86 20.61
CA PRO A 360 4.08 -20.69 19.15
C PRO A 360 5.00 -19.54 18.76
N ILE A 361 5.43 -19.47 17.48
CA ILE A 361 6.34 -18.43 17.02
C ILE A 361 5.70 -17.05 17.21
N HIS A 362 6.39 -16.15 17.92
CA HIS A 362 5.91 -14.79 18.06
C HIS A 362 6.08 -14.04 16.73
N PRO A 363 5.02 -13.38 16.17
CA PRO A 363 5.07 -12.78 14.84
C PRO A 363 6.12 -11.66 14.72
N GLU A 364 6.37 -10.93 15.80
CA GLU A 364 7.43 -9.91 15.85
C GLU A 364 8.82 -10.51 15.59
N TYR A 365 9.09 -11.69 16.15
CA TYR A 365 10.35 -12.39 15.89
C TYR A 365 10.46 -12.83 14.44
N ALA A 366 9.38 -13.37 13.88
CA ALA A 366 9.36 -13.77 12.48
C ALA A 366 9.61 -12.58 11.54
N ALA A 367 8.96 -11.44 11.77
CA ALA A 367 9.17 -10.23 11.00
C ALA A 367 10.60 -9.65 11.16
N HIS A 368 11.15 -9.72 12.38
CA HIS A 368 12.54 -9.32 12.62
C HIS A 368 13.54 -10.19 11.85
N VAL A 369 13.39 -11.52 11.89
CA VAL A 369 14.26 -12.43 11.13
C VAL A 369 14.09 -12.21 9.63
N LEU A 370 12.86 -11.98 9.16
CA LEU A 370 12.57 -11.65 7.76
C LEU A 370 13.31 -10.38 7.32
N ASN A 371 13.30 -9.33 8.15
CA ASN A 371 14.02 -8.08 7.89
C ASN A 371 15.54 -8.30 7.72
N GLU A 372 16.13 -9.16 8.56
CA GLU A 372 17.58 -9.43 8.54
C GLU A 372 18.02 -10.21 7.29
N VAL A 373 17.18 -11.11 6.76
CA VAL A 373 17.56 -11.98 5.64
C VAL A 373 17.12 -11.44 4.27
N ALA A 374 16.18 -10.49 4.23
CA ALA A 374 15.73 -9.89 2.98
C ALA A 374 16.81 -9.03 2.32
N ALA A 375 16.79 -9.00 0.98
CA ALA A 375 17.71 -8.17 0.20
C ALA A 375 17.58 -6.68 0.57
N LYS A 376 18.68 -5.94 0.41
CA LYS A 376 18.73 -4.50 0.74
C LYS A 376 17.82 -3.64 -0.12
N ASP A 377 17.47 -4.11 -1.30
CA ASP A 377 16.60 -3.45 -2.27
C ASP A 377 15.27 -4.21 -2.47
N ALA A 378 14.91 -5.12 -1.57
CA ALA A 378 13.67 -5.90 -1.67
C ALA A 378 12.43 -5.00 -1.79
N ILE A 379 11.44 -5.47 -2.53
CA ILE A 379 10.09 -4.91 -2.56
C ILE A 379 9.21 -5.80 -1.69
N PHE A 380 8.64 -5.23 -0.66
CA PHE A 380 7.64 -5.88 0.19
C PHE A 380 6.25 -5.46 -0.25
N THR A 381 5.35 -6.42 -0.35
CA THR A 381 3.92 -6.16 -0.47
C THR A 381 3.23 -6.71 0.77
N ALA A 382 2.43 -5.89 1.43
CA ALA A 382 1.79 -6.27 2.69
C ALA A 382 0.28 -6.34 2.56
N ASP A 383 -0.28 -7.44 3.05
CA ASP A 383 -1.73 -7.62 3.11
C ASP A 383 -2.34 -6.83 4.26
N THR A 384 -3.62 -6.49 4.15
CA THR A 384 -4.36 -5.84 5.24
C THR A 384 -4.63 -6.83 6.36
N GLY A 385 -4.23 -6.47 7.57
CA GLY A 385 -4.37 -7.31 8.76
C GLY A 385 -3.17 -7.18 9.70
N MET A 386 -3.03 -8.13 10.62
CA MET A 386 -1.90 -8.14 11.57
C MET A 386 -0.54 -8.24 10.88
N CYS A 387 -0.44 -8.91 9.73
CA CYS A 387 0.79 -8.99 8.94
C CYS A 387 1.27 -7.60 8.49
N ASN A 388 0.37 -6.65 8.20
CA ASN A 388 0.74 -5.27 7.91
C ASN A 388 1.36 -4.57 9.13
N VAL A 389 0.85 -4.84 10.34
CA VAL A 389 1.46 -4.28 11.57
C VAL A 389 2.90 -4.75 11.71
N TRP A 390 3.14 -6.03 11.49
CA TRP A 390 4.48 -6.61 11.62
C TRP A 390 5.43 -6.07 10.56
N THR A 391 4.99 -5.95 9.30
CA THR A 391 5.80 -5.33 8.24
C THR A 391 6.06 -3.84 8.49
N ALA A 392 5.03 -3.10 8.89
CA ALA A 392 5.17 -1.67 9.19
C ALA A 392 6.17 -1.37 10.31
N ARG A 393 6.22 -2.23 11.34
CA ARG A 393 7.06 -2.01 12.53
C ARG A 393 8.46 -2.59 12.43
N TYR A 394 8.64 -3.72 11.72
CA TYR A 394 9.87 -4.50 11.78
C TYR A 394 10.65 -4.59 10.46
N ILE A 395 10.10 -4.11 9.35
CA ILE A 395 10.85 -4.03 8.09
C ILE A 395 11.44 -2.63 7.94
N ASP A 396 12.77 -2.56 7.90
CA ASP A 396 13.50 -1.30 7.72
C ASP A 396 13.54 -0.88 6.25
N PRO A 397 13.32 0.40 5.90
CA PRO A 397 13.25 0.86 4.51
C PRO A 397 14.60 0.92 3.79
N LEU A 398 15.71 1.14 4.49
CA LEU A 398 17.09 1.20 3.99
C LEU A 398 17.34 2.16 2.80
N GLY A 399 16.41 3.06 2.49
CA GLY A 399 16.48 3.99 1.34
C GLY A 399 16.23 3.35 -0.04
N THR A 400 16.38 2.03 -0.15
CA THR A 400 16.22 1.28 -1.41
C THR A 400 15.08 0.29 -1.38
N ARG A 401 14.71 -0.21 -0.21
CA ARG A 401 13.53 -1.06 -0.01
C ARG A 401 12.25 -0.27 -0.25
N ARG A 402 11.24 -0.97 -0.69
CA ARG A 402 9.89 -0.41 -0.85
C ARG A 402 8.89 -1.30 -0.12
N LEU A 403 7.92 -0.66 0.52
CA LEU A 403 6.77 -1.32 1.14
C LEU A 403 5.49 -0.74 0.52
N ILE A 404 4.74 -1.57 -0.18
CA ILE A 404 3.46 -1.21 -0.79
C ILE A 404 2.34 -2.14 -0.31
N GLY A 405 1.12 -1.70 -0.44
CA GLY A 405 -0.08 -2.43 -0.05
C GLY A 405 -1.32 -1.56 -0.13
N SER A 406 -2.47 -2.12 0.19
CA SER A 406 -3.76 -1.42 0.16
C SER A 406 -3.93 -0.51 1.40
N PHE A 407 -3.00 0.44 1.61
CA PHE A 407 -2.91 1.20 2.87
C PHE A 407 -3.98 2.27 3.04
N LEU A 408 -4.64 2.70 1.98
CA LEU A 408 -5.72 3.69 2.02
C LEU A 408 -7.10 3.10 1.73
N HIS A 409 -7.15 1.97 1.03
CA HIS A 409 -8.38 1.26 0.75
C HIS A 409 -8.63 0.15 1.78
N GLY A 410 -7.57 -0.50 2.26
CA GLY A 410 -7.64 -1.49 3.33
C GLY A 410 -8.15 -2.85 2.88
N SER A 411 -8.01 -3.22 1.61
CA SER A 411 -8.42 -4.54 1.12
C SER A 411 -7.51 -5.64 1.66
N MET A 412 -8.09 -6.71 2.13
CA MET A 412 -7.39 -7.99 2.27
C MET A 412 -7.09 -8.58 0.88
N ALA A 413 -6.26 -9.60 0.83
CA ALA A 413 -5.86 -10.33 -0.38
C ALA A 413 -5.02 -9.53 -1.40
N ASN A 414 -4.61 -8.30 -1.12
CA ASN A 414 -3.87 -7.46 -2.04
C ASN A 414 -2.39 -7.85 -2.20
N ALA A 415 -1.75 -8.45 -1.19
CA ALA A 415 -0.29 -8.62 -1.16
C ALA A 415 0.24 -9.50 -2.30
N LEU A 416 -0.35 -10.65 -2.55
CA LEU A 416 0.09 -11.54 -3.63
C LEU A 416 -0.13 -10.94 -5.02
N PRO A 417 -1.31 -10.37 -5.35
CA PRO A 417 -1.50 -9.62 -6.60
C PRO A 417 -0.54 -8.43 -6.76
N HIS A 418 -0.33 -7.63 -5.72
CA HIS A 418 0.68 -6.56 -5.75
C HIS A 418 2.08 -7.12 -6.03
N ALA A 419 2.44 -8.26 -5.43
CA ALA A 419 3.73 -8.91 -5.69
C ALA A 419 3.86 -9.38 -7.14
N ILE A 420 2.77 -9.83 -7.78
CA ILE A 420 2.77 -10.16 -9.20
C ILE A 420 3.13 -8.91 -10.02
N GLY A 421 2.44 -7.79 -9.82
CA GLY A 421 2.73 -6.53 -10.51
C GLY A 421 4.15 -6.02 -10.25
N ALA A 422 4.60 -6.10 -9.00
CA ALA A 422 5.96 -5.73 -8.60
C ALA A 422 7.03 -6.59 -9.27
N GLN A 423 6.84 -7.91 -9.29
CA GLN A 423 7.85 -8.82 -9.86
C GLN A 423 7.92 -8.74 -11.39
N VAL A 424 6.78 -8.57 -12.06
CA VAL A 424 6.74 -8.41 -13.52
C VAL A 424 7.38 -7.08 -13.94
N SER A 425 7.16 -6.01 -13.17
CA SER A 425 7.77 -4.69 -13.46
C SER A 425 9.24 -4.57 -13.01
N HIS A 426 9.65 -5.32 -11.99
CA HIS A 426 11.00 -5.30 -11.42
C HIS A 426 11.60 -6.72 -11.36
N PRO A 427 11.90 -7.34 -12.52
CA PRO A 427 12.27 -8.77 -12.60
C PRO A 427 13.59 -9.12 -11.89
N HIS A 428 14.44 -8.13 -11.63
CA HIS A 428 15.76 -8.32 -11.00
C HIS A 428 15.78 -8.01 -9.49
N ARG A 429 14.65 -7.58 -8.93
CA ARG A 429 14.53 -7.31 -7.49
C ARG A 429 13.86 -8.47 -6.78
N GLN A 430 14.28 -8.71 -5.54
CA GLN A 430 13.57 -9.64 -4.67
C GLN A 430 12.21 -9.04 -4.31
N VAL A 431 11.13 -9.76 -4.62
CA VAL A 431 9.76 -9.38 -4.23
C VAL A 431 9.25 -10.34 -3.16
N ILE A 432 8.84 -9.80 -2.04
CA ILE A 432 8.36 -10.54 -0.87
C ILE A 432 6.91 -10.15 -0.60
N SER A 433 5.98 -11.09 -0.81
CA SER A 433 4.57 -10.94 -0.44
C SER A 433 4.39 -11.38 1.00
N VAL A 434 3.89 -10.50 1.87
CA VAL A 434 3.62 -10.80 3.28
C VAL A 434 2.11 -10.80 3.51
N SER A 435 1.55 -11.96 3.75
CA SER A 435 0.11 -12.16 3.94
C SER A 435 -0.19 -12.80 5.29
N GLY A 436 -1.38 -12.52 5.83
CA GLY A 436 -2.00 -13.39 6.79
C GLY A 436 -2.66 -14.60 6.09
N ASP A 437 -2.92 -15.65 6.84
CA ASP A 437 -3.67 -16.83 6.38
C ASP A 437 -5.04 -16.46 5.81
N GLY A 438 -5.80 -15.60 6.49
CA GLY A 438 -7.09 -15.12 6.03
C GLY A 438 -7.01 -14.34 4.72
N GLY A 439 -6.02 -13.43 4.57
CA GLY A 439 -5.85 -12.64 3.37
C GLY A 439 -5.40 -13.48 2.17
N LEU A 440 -4.39 -14.34 2.35
CA LEU A 440 -3.92 -15.21 1.28
C LEU A 440 -5.03 -16.12 0.75
N SER A 441 -5.88 -16.67 1.64
CA SER A 441 -6.93 -17.61 1.27
C SER A 441 -7.94 -17.02 0.27
N MET A 442 -8.19 -15.71 0.30
CA MET A 442 -9.19 -15.05 -0.55
C MET A 442 -8.80 -15.04 -2.04
N LEU A 443 -7.52 -14.81 -2.36
CA LEU A 443 -7.00 -14.83 -3.74
C LEU A 443 -5.84 -15.82 -3.91
N MET A 444 -5.86 -16.92 -3.18
CA MET A 444 -4.83 -17.97 -3.23
C MET A 444 -4.64 -18.56 -4.63
N GLY A 445 -5.65 -18.48 -5.49
CA GLY A 445 -5.55 -18.87 -6.90
C GLY A 445 -4.43 -18.17 -7.66
N GLU A 446 -3.99 -16.99 -7.22
CA GLU A 446 -2.92 -16.23 -7.84
C GLU A 446 -1.52 -16.85 -7.64
N LEU A 447 -1.38 -17.85 -6.76
CA LEU A 447 -0.19 -18.70 -6.74
C LEU A 447 0.01 -19.39 -8.10
N VAL A 448 -1.09 -19.80 -8.75
CA VAL A 448 -1.03 -20.38 -10.12
C VAL A 448 -0.51 -19.34 -11.12
N THR A 449 -0.92 -18.08 -11.00
CA THR A 449 -0.40 -16.97 -11.83
C THR A 449 1.11 -16.82 -11.69
N ALA A 450 1.60 -16.74 -10.43
CA ALA A 450 3.03 -16.62 -10.15
C ALA A 450 3.82 -17.81 -10.74
N ARG A 451 3.29 -19.02 -10.63
CA ARG A 451 3.92 -20.22 -11.19
C ARG A 451 3.88 -20.24 -12.70
N MET A 452 2.76 -19.87 -13.31
CA MET A 452 2.56 -19.87 -14.77
C MET A 452 3.52 -18.90 -15.47
N HIS A 453 3.75 -17.72 -14.88
CA HIS A 453 4.67 -16.71 -15.39
C HIS A 453 6.10 -16.87 -14.86
N ASN A 454 6.41 -17.95 -14.13
CA ASN A 454 7.72 -18.22 -13.52
C ASN A 454 8.25 -17.03 -12.69
N LEU A 455 7.38 -16.33 -11.97
CA LEU A 455 7.74 -15.19 -11.14
C LEU A 455 8.40 -15.66 -9.84
N PRO A 456 9.65 -15.28 -9.54
CA PRO A 456 10.38 -15.75 -8.35
C PRO A 456 9.92 -15.05 -7.06
N ILE A 457 8.62 -14.79 -6.91
CA ILE A 457 8.02 -14.16 -5.74
C ILE A 457 8.24 -15.05 -4.51
N LYS A 458 8.55 -14.40 -3.37
CA LYS A 458 8.70 -15.04 -2.06
C LYS A 458 7.46 -14.71 -1.22
N VAL A 459 6.58 -15.68 -1.04
CA VAL A 459 5.36 -15.54 -0.25
C VAL A 459 5.68 -15.94 1.20
N VAL A 460 5.44 -15.04 2.15
CA VAL A 460 5.56 -15.30 3.58
C VAL A 460 4.18 -15.20 4.20
N VAL A 461 3.69 -16.30 4.77
CA VAL A 461 2.36 -16.39 5.38
C VAL A 461 2.50 -16.41 6.90
N PHE A 462 1.95 -15.41 7.56
CA PHE A 462 1.78 -15.42 9.01
C PHE A 462 0.47 -16.13 9.32
N ASN A 463 0.56 -17.43 9.57
CA ASN A 463 -0.59 -18.28 9.88
C ASN A 463 -0.82 -18.33 11.40
N ASN A 464 -1.83 -17.64 11.86
CA ASN A 464 -2.29 -17.65 13.25
C ASN A 464 -3.70 -18.25 13.39
N SER A 465 -4.27 -18.79 12.32
CA SER A 465 -5.61 -19.38 12.23
C SER A 465 -6.74 -18.46 12.72
N THR A 466 -6.53 -17.13 12.64
CA THR A 466 -7.56 -16.15 13.07
C THR A 466 -7.42 -14.83 12.33
N LEU A 467 -8.53 -14.11 12.12
CA LEU A 467 -8.56 -12.72 11.68
C LEU A 467 -8.16 -11.80 12.84
N GLY A 468 -6.86 -11.82 13.19
CA GLY A 468 -6.33 -11.26 14.42
C GLY A 468 -6.58 -9.76 14.61
N MET A 469 -6.66 -8.95 13.53
CA MET A 469 -6.98 -7.53 13.64
C MET A 469 -8.45 -7.32 14.04
N VAL A 470 -9.38 -8.05 13.42
CA VAL A 470 -10.80 -8.00 13.76
C VAL A 470 -11.03 -8.51 15.19
N LYS A 471 -10.34 -9.62 15.57
CA LYS A 471 -10.35 -10.12 16.96
C LYS A 471 -9.92 -9.03 17.95
N LEU A 472 -8.83 -8.33 17.68
CA LEU A 472 -8.35 -7.22 18.52
C LEU A 472 -9.38 -6.09 18.63
N GLU A 473 -9.95 -5.68 17.51
CA GLU A 473 -10.98 -4.62 17.46
C GLU A 473 -12.22 -5.00 18.28
N MET A 474 -12.69 -6.24 18.19
CA MET A 474 -13.79 -6.72 19.03
C MET A 474 -13.43 -6.66 20.51
N LEU A 475 -12.24 -7.13 20.89
CA LEU A 475 -11.79 -7.17 22.27
C LEU A 475 -11.66 -5.78 22.90
N VAL A 476 -11.10 -4.78 22.19
CA VAL A 476 -10.97 -3.41 22.72
C VAL A 476 -12.31 -2.70 22.82
N ASN A 477 -13.33 -3.14 22.07
CA ASN A 477 -14.72 -2.67 22.17
C ASN A 477 -15.55 -3.44 23.22
N GLY A 478 -14.93 -4.33 24.03
CA GLY A 478 -15.61 -5.09 25.07
C GLY A 478 -16.46 -6.25 24.57
N LEU A 479 -16.25 -6.69 23.32
CA LEU A 479 -16.95 -7.79 22.69
C LEU A 479 -16.06 -9.04 22.68
N PRO A 480 -16.56 -10.22 23.07
CA PRO A 480 -15.88 -11.48 22.79
C PRO A 480 -15.72 -11.66 21.27
N ASP A 481 -14.62 -12.22 20.84
CA ASP A 481 -14.40 -12.56 19.44
C ASP A 481 -15.42 -13.60 18.95
N PHE A 482 -15.91 -13.40 17.73
CA PHE A 482 -16.85 -14.28 17.07
C PHE A 482 -16.69 -14.23 15.55
N GLY A 483 -16.64 -15.38 14.88
CA GLY A 483 -16.49 -15.46 13.42
C GLY A 483 -15.10 -15.04 12.93
N THR A 484 -14.11 -15.00 13.82
CA THR A 484 -12.73 -14.62 13.48
C THR A 484 -11.83 -15.83 13.22
N ASP A 485 -12.27 -17.04 13.57
CA ASP A 485 -11.48 -18.25 13.37
C ASP A 485 -11.35 -18.58 11.88
N VAL A 486 -10.14 -18.91 11.46
CA VAL A 486 -9.78 -19.40 10.13
C VAL A 486 -9.32 -20.85 10.29
N HIS A 487 -9.77 -21.72 9.38
CA HIS A 487 -9.34 -23.12 9.41
C HIS A 487 -7.83 -23.24 9.20
N ASP A 488 -7.17 -24.12 9.95
CA ASP A 488 -5.73 -24.39 9.78
C ASP A 488 -5.48 -25.11 8.45
N VAL A 489 -5.15 -24.33 7.43
CA VAL A 489 -4.77 -24.81 6.11
C VAL A 489 -3.25 -24.95 6.04
N ASN A 490 -2.76 -26.04 5.48
CA ASN A 490 -1.34 -26.19 5.16
C ASN A 490 -1.02 -25.44 3.84
N TYR A 491 -0.78 -24.14 3.91
CA TYR A 491 -0.47 -23.32 2.74
C TYR A 491 0.83 -23.71 2.05
N ALA A 492 1.83 -24.17 2.80
CA ALA A 492 3.07 -24.69 2.22
C ALA A 492 2.81 -25.94 1.37
N GLY A 493 1.94 -26.84 1.83
CA GLY A 493 1.53 -28.02 1.07
C GLY A 493 0.74 -27.67 -0.20
N VAL A 494 -0.16 -26.71 -0.13
CA VAL A 494 -0.87 -26.17 -1.31
C VAL A 494 0.12 -25.60 -2.31
N ALA A 495 1.06 -24.77 -1.86
CA ALA A 495 2.08 -24.16 -2.73
C ALA A 495 2.97 -25.22 -3.40
N GLN A 496 3.38 -26.26 -2.68
CA GLN A 496 4.13 -27.40 -3.23
C GLN A 496 3.34 -28.10 -4.35
N SER A 497 2.04 -28.30 -4.16
CA SER A 497 1.17 -28.93 -5.16
C SER A 497 1.07 -28.12 -6.47
N ILE A 498 1.28 -26.78 -6.39
CA ILE A 498 1.29 -25.86 -7.55
C ILE A 498 2.70 -25.78 -8.17
N GLY A 499 3.74 -26.30 -7.49
CA GLY A 499 5.12 -26.29 -7.96
C GLY A 499 5.98 -25.16 -7.40
N PHE A 500 5.61 -24.59 -6.25
CA PHE A 500 6.47 -23.73 -5.46
C PHE A 500 7.44 -24.55 -4.60
N HIS A 501 8.54 -23.90 -4.20
CA HIS A 501 9.23 -24.36 -3.00
C HIS A 501 8.37 -23.97 -1.79
N GLY A 502 7.86 -24.93 -1.03
CA GLY A 502 7.01 -24.69 0.14
C GLY A 502 7.66 -25.23 1.41
N GLU A 503 7.65 -24.42 2.49
CA GLU A 503 8.14 -24.84 3.80
C GLU A 503 7.22 -24.30 4.90
N ARG A 504 6.74 -25.21 5.80
CA ARG A 504 5.93 -24.83 6.98
C ARG A 504 6.84 -24.85 8.21
N VAL A 505 6.86 -23.75 8.97
CA VAL A 505 7.77 -23.52 10.09
C VAL A 505 6.96 -23.28 11.36
N ASP A 506 7.16 -24.13 12.37
CA ASP A 506 6.56 -24.04 13.72
C ASP A 506 7.61 -23.91 14.83
N ASP A 507 8.90 -24.03 14.50
CA ASP A 507 10.01 -23.81 15.41
C ASP A 507 10.73 -22.50 15.08
N PRO A 508 10.80 -21.54 16.01
CA PRO A 508 11.45 -20.25 15.74
C PRO A 508 12.94 -20.36 15.37
N ARG A 509 13.63 -21.45 15.76
CA ARG A 509 15.04 -21.70 15.41
C ARG A 509 15.23 -21.99 13.92
N ASP A 510 14.20 -22.47 13.25
CA ASP A 510 14.24 -22.81 11.82
C ASP A 510 13.94 -21.63 10.90
N LEU A 511 13.39 -20.52 11.41
CA LEU A 511 12.95 -19.37 10.60
C LEU A 511 14.02 -18.85 9.66
N ARG A 512 15.23 -18.57 10.19
CA ARG A 512 16.31 -18.02 9.38
C ARG A 512 16.70 -18.96 8.23
N ARG A 513 16.82 -20.24 8.53
CA ARG A 513 17.14 -21.27 7.52
C ARG A 513 16.05 -21.37 6.47
N ALA A 514 14.79 -21.36 6.88
CA ALA A 514 13.66 -21.47 5.96
C ALA A 514 13.56 -20.26 5.03
N PHE A 515 13.70 -19.03 5.56
CA PHE A 515 13.70 -17.83 4.73
C PHE A 515 14.88 -17.81 3.76
N GLN A 516 16.11 -18.11 4.22
CA GLN A 516 17.29 -18.15 3.33
C GLN A 516 17.09 -19.16 2.21
N LYS A 517 16.67 -20.38 2.53
CA LYS A 517 16.43 -21.44 1.54
C LYS A 517 15.36 -21.02 0.51
N ALA A 518 14.28 -20.39 0.96
CA ALA A 518 13.23 -19.88 0.06
C ALA A 518 13.75 -18.72 -0.82
N PHE A 519 14.60 -17.85 -0.28
CA PHE A 519 15.14 -16.69 -1.01
C PHE A 519 16.22 -17.08 -2.01
N ASP A 520 17.02 -18.09 -1.70
CA ASP A 520 18.04 -18.65 -2.58
C ASP A 520 17.44 -19.53 -3.69
N PHE A 521 16.19 -19.98 -3.51
CA PHE A 521 15.52 -20.80 -4.52
C PHE A 521 15.23 -19.98 -5.79
N ASN A 522 15.70 -20.48 -6.94
CA ASN A 522 15.45 -19.85 -8.23
C ASN A 522 14.05 -20.20 -8.77
N GLY A 523 13.04 -19.52 -8.26
CA GLY A 523 11.62 -19.71 -8.58
C GLY A 523 10.71 -19.21 -7.47
N PRO A 524 9.40 -19.36 -7.63
CA PRO A 524 8.45 -18.98 -6.61
C PRO A 524 8.57 -19.87 -5.37
N ALA A 525 8.54 -19.25 -4.18
CA ALA A 525 8.64 -19.95 -2.92
C ALA A 525 7.60 -19.42 -1.91
N LEU A 526 7.14 -20.31 -1.01
CA LEU A 526 6.24 -19.96 0.08
C LEU A 526 6.78 -20.49 1.40
N VAL A 527 6.93 -19.61 2.38
CA VAL A 527 7.23 -19.96 3.77
C VAL A 527 6.00 -19.65 4.61
N GLU A 528 5.40 -20.70 5.15
CA GLU A 528 4.30 -20.61 6.10
C GLU A 528 4.85 -20.62 7.52
N VAL A 529 4.64 -19.53 8.26
CA VAL A 529 5.09 -19.38 9.64
C VAL A 529 3.89 -19.53 10.58
N ILE A 530 3.92 -20.56 11.42
CA ILE A 530 2.86 -20.79 12.42
C ILE A 530 3.10 -19.86 13.60
N THR A 531 2.27 -18.85 13.69
CA THR A 531 2.41 -17.77 14.67
C THR A 531 1.40 -17.86 15.80
N ASP A 532 1.72 -17.21 16.93
CA ASP A 532 0.87 -17.17 18.11
C ASP A 532 -0.47 -16.45 17.82
N PRO A 533 -1.62 -17.13 17.92
CA PRO A 533 -2.94 -16.53 17.68
C PRO A 533 -3.33 -15.45 18.71
N ASN A 534 -2.64 -15.41 19.84
CA ASN A 534 -2.87 -14.48 20.93
C ASN A 534 -1.88 -13.31 20.97
N ALA A 535 -0.92 -13.26 20.05
CA ALA A 535 -0.04 -12.11 19.91
C ALA A 535 -0.81 -10.91 19.35
N LEU A 536 -1.07 -9.94 20.22
CA LEU A 536 -1.81 -8.72 19.89
C LEU A 536 -0.83 -7.55 19.71
N SER A 537 -1.05 -6.76 18.69
CA SER A 537 -0.34 -5.50 18.52
C SER A 537 -1.12 -4.39 19.22
N LEU A 538 -0.70 -4.02 20.41
CA LEU A 538 -1.31 -2.88 21.08
C LEU A 538 -0.98 -1.58 20.31
N PRO A 539 -1.98 -0.68 20.11
CA PRO A 539 -1.73 0.64 19.54
C PRO A 539 -0.79 1.45 20.45
N PRO A 540 -0.07 2.44 19.91
CA PRO A 540 0.88 3.26 20.69
C PRO A 540 0.22 4.04 21.81
N GLU A 541 -1.04 4.43 21.66
CA GLU A 541 -1.88 5.02 22.69
C GLU A 541 -3.13 4.15 22.90
N ILE A 542 -3.29 3.63 24.10
CA ILE A 542 -4.51 2.92 24.51
C ILE A 542 -5.34 3.90 25.31
N THR A 543 -6.55 4.19 24.87
CA THR A 543 -7.48 5.04 25.64
C THR A 543 -7.99 4.29 26.86
N GLY A 544 -8.42 5.05 27.89
CA GLY A 544 -9.05 4.44 29.07
C GLY A 544 -10.28 3.59 28.72
N GLU A 545 -11.05 4.02 27.73
CA GLU A 545 -12.20 3.26 27.21
C GLU A 545 -11.81 1.94 26.58
N GLN A 546 -10.75 1.92 25.76
CA GLN A 546 -10.21 0.69 25.16
C GLN A 546 -9.68 -0.28 26.22
N LEU A 547 -9.05 0.24 27.28
CA LEU A 547 -8.59 -0.59 28.40
C LEU A 547 -9.77 -1.21 29.16
N ILE A 548 -10.82 -0.45 29.42
CA ILE A 548 -12.07 -0.93 30.06
C ILE A 548 -12.76 -1.95 29.14
N GLY A 549 -12.84 -1.65 27.82
CA GLY A 549 -13.40 -2.56 26.84
C GLY A 549 -12.67 -3.89 26.83
N PHE A 550 -11.34 -3.88 26.75
CA PHE A 550 -10.52 -5.09 26.79
C PHE A 550 -10.72 -5.90 28.09
N ALA A 551 -10.72 -5.25 29.26
CA ALA A 551 -10.99 -5.92 30.53
C ALA A 551 -12.41 -6.52 30.59
N THR A 552 -13.40 -5.84 30.00
CA THR A 552 -14.77 -6.33 29.89
C THR A 552 -14.86 -7.57 28.99
N ALA A 553 -14.21 -7.53 27.83
CA ALA A 553 -14.15 -8.69 26.92
C ALA A 553 -13.46 -9.89 27.59
N MET A 554 -12.33 -9.65 28.28
CA MET A 554 -11.63 -10.72 29.03
C MET A 554 -12.52 -11.34 30.11
N SER A 555 -13.27 -10.54 30.85
CA SER A 555 -14.22 -11.05 31.85
C SER A 555 -15.30 -11.94 31.23
N LYS A 556 -15.84 -11.56 30.07
CA LYS A 556 -16.83 -12.33 29.32
C LYS A 556 -16.23 -13.65 28.77
N ILE A 557 -15.00 -13.60 28.26
CA ILE A 557 -14.28 -14.78 27.77
C ILE A 557 -14.04 -15.77 28.92
N VAL A 558 -13.58 -15.29 30.08
CA VAL A 558 -13.39 -16.15 31.26
C VAL A 558 -14.69 -16.82 31.69
N LEU A 559 -15.81 -16.08 31.67
CA LEU A 559 -17.13 -16.63 32.03
C LEU A 559 -17.65 -17.66 31.02
N ASN A 560 -17.38 -17.45 29.72
CA ASN A 560 -17.96 -18.29 28.65
C ASN A 560 -17.05 -19.42 28.18
N ARG A 561 -15.72 -19.21 28.18
CA ARG A 561 -14.72 -20.15 27.62
C ARG A 561 -13.69 -20.63 28.65
N GLY A 562 -13.70 -20.09 29.87
CA GLY A 562 -12.76 -20.41 30.93
C GLY A 562 -11.52 -19.53 30.99
N ALA A 563 -10.78 -19.63 32.09
CA ALA A 563 -9.61 -18.76 32.33
C ALA A 563 -8.40 -19.03 31.43
N GLY A 564 -8.35 -20.20 30.76
CA GLY A 564 -7.19 -20.64 29.97
C GLY A 564 -6.85 -19.69 28.82
N GLU A 565 -7.84 -19.23 28.07
CA GLU A 565 -7.64 -18.32 26.92
C GLU A 565 -7.16 -16.95 27.37
N ALA A 566 -7.75 -16.39 28.44
CA ALA A 566 -7.33 -15.12 29.00
C ALA A 566 -5.89 -15.18 29.55
N VAL A 567 -5.50 -16.29 30.18
CA VAL A 567 -4.13 -16.51 30.66
C VAL A 567 -3.16 -16.64 29.49
N SER A 568 -3.53 -17.37 28.44
CA SER A 568 -2.71 -17.51 27.23
C SER A 568 -2.46 -16.13 26.58
N MET A 569 -3.51 -15.32 26.39
CA MET A 569 -3.41 -13.98 25.82
C MET A 569 -2.52 -13.05 26.69
N ALA A 570 -2.68 -13.09 28.00
CA ALA A 570 -1.82 -12.33 28.91
C ALA A 570 -0.35 -12.77 28.82
N THR A 571 -0.10 -14.07 28.71
CA THR A 571 1.25 -14.63 28.60
C THR A 571 1.92 -14.25 27.29
N SER A 572 1.20 -14.34 26.17
CA SER A 572 1.68 -13.98 24.82
C SER A 572 2.11 -12.50 24.71
N ASN A 573 1.49 -11.63 25.50
CA ASN A 573 1.74 -10.18 25.43
C ASN A 573 2.53 -9.63 26.64
N MET A 574 2.97 -10.47 27.55
CA MET A 574 3.57 -10.04 28.84
C MET A 574 4.78 -9.13 28.69
N ARG A 575 5.61 -9.34 27.63
CA ARG A 575 6.81 -8.52 27.39
C ARG A 575 6.50 -7.18 26.74
N ASN A 576 5.33 -7.05 26.10
CA ASN A 576 4.88 -5.81 25.43
C ASN A 576 4.22 -4.83 26.40
N ILE A 577 3.84 -5.28 27.60
CA ILE A 577 3.24 -4.41 28.61
C ILE A 577 4.32 -3.47 29.15
N PRO A 578 4.14 -2.14 29.03
CA PRO A 578 5.09 -1.18 29.57
C PRO A 578 5.21 -1.37 31.09
N ARG A 579 6.42 -1.62 31.56
CA ARG A 579 6.70 -1.56 33.00
C ARG A 579 6.85 -0.08 33.37
N PHE A 580 5.84 0.46 34.03
CA PHE A 580 5.85 1.83 34.60
C PHE A 580 6.92 1.99 35.66
#